data_f9a1cc3d06207c862f0b7ccfa0ae5fbb
#
_entry.id   f9a1cc3d06207c862f0b7ccfa0ae5fbb
#
_cell.length_a   1.000
_cell.length_b   1.000
_cell.length_c   1.000
_cell.angle_alpha   90.00
_cell.angle_beta   90.00
_cell.angle_gamma   90.00
#
_symmetry.space_group_name_H-M   'P 1'
#
loop_
_entity.id
_entity.type
_entity.pdbx_description
1 polymer ?
#
loop_
_entity_poly.entity_id
_entity_poly.type
_entity_poly.pdbx_seq_one_letter_code
_entity_poly.pdbx_strand_id
1 'polypeptide(L)'
;QGTGKDGRVTKNDMLSYLENRGAQKSTQAESPQKETAPQATAKSQPVAKQKPAVSVSGDDEIIEMTRMGKLIAHHMVDSVQTSAHVQSFIEADVTNIWNWRKKVKDSFAKREGENLTFTPIFLEAVAKALRDFPMMNISVDGDRIIKRKHINLGMAAALPDGNLIVPVIK
;
A
#
# COMPACT_ATOMS: atom_id res chain seq x y z
N GLN A 1 3.46 16.56 33.42
CA GLN A 1 4.70 17.32 33.23
C GLN A 1 5.86 16.34 33.27
N GLY A 2 6.80 16.43 32.32
CA GLY A 2 7.96 15.55 32.28
C GLY A 2 9.08 16.03 33.18
N THR A 3 10.01 15.11 33.52
CA THR A 3 11.17 15.39 34.40
C THR A 3 12.38 15.97 33.62
N GLY A 4 12.28 16.19 32.33
CA GLY A 4 13.34 16.77 31.52
C GLY A 4 13.47 18.29 31.67
N LYS A 5 14.60 18.84 31.16
CA LYS A 5 14.86 20.30 31.20
C LYS A 5 13.70 21.04 30.51
N ASP A 6 13.20 22.08 31.14
CA ASP A 6 12.03 22.88 30.74
C ASP A 6 10.69 22.11 30.69
N GLY A 7 10.53 21.07 31.54
CA GLY A 7 9.29 20.30 31.66
C GLY A 7 9.03 19.30 30.51
N ARG A 8 10.05 18.98 29.72
CA ARG A 8 9.94 18.03 28.61
C ARG A 8 9.81 16.59 29.11
N VAL A 9 8.97 15.81 28.43
CA VAL A 9 8.78 14.38 28.71
C VAL A 9 10.00 13.60 28.20
N THR A 10 10.63 12.84 29.11
CA THR A 10 11.77 11.99 28.79
C THR A 10 11.33 10.54 28.53
N LYS A 11 12.24 9.71 27.99
CA LYS A 11 12.01 8.27 27.82
C LYS A 11 11.65 7.58 29.13
N ASN A 12 12.26 7.99 30.24
CA ASN A 12 12.01 7.42 31.53
C ASN A 12 10.61 7.78 32.06
N ASP A 13 10.11 8.98 31.80
CA ASP A 13 8.74 9.37 32.13
C ASP A 13 7.71 8.51 31.42
N MET A 14 7.98 8.17 30.15
CA MET A 14 7.10 7.29 29.38
C MET A 14 7.09 5.86 29.92
N LEU A 15 8.24 5.32 30.30
CA LEU A 15 8.34 3.99 30.90
C LEU A 15 7.61 3.93 32.26
N SER A 16 7.84 4.90 33.14
CA SER A 16 7.16 5.00 34.41
C SER A 16 5.64 5.15 34.27
N TYR A 17 5.17 5.89 33.27
CA TYR A 17 3.74 6.00 32.97
C TYR A 17 3.13 4.67 32.53
N LEU A 18 3.84 3.89 31.71
CA LEU A 18 3.38 2.57 31.27
C LEU A 18 3.31 1.55 32.41
N GLU A 19 4.30 1.56 33.32
CA GLU A 19 4.32 0.70 34.53
C GLU A 19 3.18 1.04 35.50
N ASN A 20 2.95 2.32 35.78
CA ASN A 20 1.85 2.76 36.65
C ASN A 20 0.45 2.49 36.04
N ARG A 21 0.31 2.53 34.72
CA ARG A 21 -0.94 2.18 34.05
C ARG A 21 -1.23 0.68 34.09
N GLY A 22 -0.19 -0.15 34.12
CA GLY A 22 -0.30 -1.60 34.36
C GLY A 22 -0.75 -1.95 35.77
N ALA A 23 -0.26 -1.21 36.79
CA ALA A 23 -0.55 -1.45 38.21
C ALA A 23 -1.97 -1.03 38.64
N GLN A 24 -2.56 -0.02 37.99
CA GLN A 24 -3.93 0.43 38.32
C GLN A 24 -5.05 -0.51 37.81
N LYS A 25 -4.73 -1.57 37.11
CA LYS A 25 -5.72 -2.55 36.60
C LYS A 25 -5.88 -3.77 37.49
N SER A 26 -5.17 -3.86 38.62
CA SER A 26 -5.15 -5.05 39.50
C SER A 26 -5.70 -4.86 40.92
N THR A 27 -6.32 -3.72 41.27
CA THR A 27 -6.89 -3.53 42.61
C THR A 27 -8.33 -3.03 42.53
N GLN A 28 -9.26 -3.95 42.19
CA GLN A 28 -10.65 -3.92 42.68
C GLN A 28 -11.33 -5.27 42.33
N ALA A 29 -11.21 -6.23 43.25
CA ALA A 29 -12.12 -7.36 43.36
C ALA A 29 -12.00 -7.97 44.74
N GLU A 30 -13.00 -7.76 45.57
CA GLU A 30 -13.51 -8.61 46.66
C GLU A 30 -14.71 -7.88 47.28
N SER A 31 -15.86 -8.36 47.51
CA SER A 31 -16.62 -9.64 47.45
C SER A 31 -18.12 -9.32 47.72
N PRO A 32 -19.04 -10.27 48.00
CA PRO A 32 -19.76 -11.14 47.08
C PRO A 32 -21.30 -10.96 47.13
N GLN A 33 -22.07 -11.41 46.12
CA GLN A 33 -23.32 -12.16 46.24
C GLN A 33 -23.98 -12.42 44.88
N LYS A 34 -24.06 -13.66 44.54
CA LYS A 34 -25.13 -14.58 44.15
C LYS A 34 -26.38 -13.97 43.46
N GLU A 35 -26.59 -14.27 42.21
CA GLU A 35 -27.70 -15.09 41.69
C GLU A 35 -27.90 -14.92 40.16
N THR A 36 -28.06 -16.10 39.54
CA THR A 36 -28.74 -16.39 38.27
C THR A 36 -28.25 -15.80 36.94
N ALA A 37 -27.83 -16.74 36.08
CA ALA A 37 -27.53 -16.62 34.65
C ALA A 37 -28.73 -16.10 33.81
N PRO A 38 -28.48 -15.53 32.62
CA PRO A 38 -28.35 -16.34 31.44
C PRO A 38 -27.14 -16.00 30.53
N GLN A 39 -26.69 -17.03 29.87
CA GLN A 39 -25.71 -17.11 28.80
C GLN A 39 -25.72 -15.93 27.84
N ALA A 40 -24.65 -15.14 27.82
CA ALA A 40 -24.35 -14.23 26.71
C ALA A 40 -23.18 -14.81 25.93
N THR A 41 -23.48 -15.17 24.71
CA THR A 41 -22.62 -15.62 23.63
C THR A 41 -21.26 -14.93 23.62
N ALA A 42 -20.23 -15.74 23.81
CA ALA A 42 -18.85 -15.37 23.55
C ALA A 42 -18.71 -14.96 22.07
N LYS A 43 -18.41 -13.69 21.84
CA LYS A 43 -17.92 -13.21 20.54
C LYS A 43 -16.62 -13.92 20.26
N SER A 44 -16.66 -14.92 19.41
CA SER A 44 -15.48 -15.54 18.81
C SER A 44 -14.67 -14.46 18.10
N GLN A 45 -13.49 -14.17 18.62
CA GLN A 45 -12.45 -13.44 17.88
C GLN A 45 -12.20 -14.18 16.57
N PRO A 46 -12.04 -13.49 15.44
CA PRO A 46 -11.67 -14.16 14.19
C PRO A 46 -10.32 -14.82 14.40
N VAL A 47 -10.30 -16.12 14.44
CA VAL A 47 -9.07 -16.93 14.40
C VAL A 47 -8.38 -16.59 13.09
N ALA A 48 -7.26 -15.86 13.17
CA ALA A 48 -6.40 -15.66 12.04
C ALA A 48 -6.02 -17.06 11.49
N LYS A 49 -6.47 -17.35 10.29
CA LYS A 49 -6.12 -18.59 9.58
C LYS A 49 -4.60 -18.62 9.48
N GLN A 50 -3.96 -19.43 10.32
CA GLN A 50 -2.52 -19.71 10.19
C GLN A 50 -2.30 -20.32 8.82
N LYS A 51 -1.53 -19.63 7.98
CA LYS A 51 -1.08 -20.20 6.71
C LYS A 51 -0.30 -21.47 7.02
N PRO A 52 -0.54 -22.59 6.30
CA PRO A 52 0.24 -23.80 6.51
C PRO A 52 1.72 -23.46 6.35
N ALA A 53 2.52 -23.89 7.31
CA ALA A 53 3.97 -23.73 7.22
C ALA A 53 4.47 -24.50 6.00
N VAL A 54 5.23 -23.85 5.14
CA VAL A 54 5.89 -24.51 4.02
C VAL A 54 6.94 -25.45 4.58
N SER A 55 6.86 -26.74 4.24
CA SER A 55 7.88 -27.71 4.62
C SER A 55 9.13 -27.45 3.77
N VAL A 56 10.26 -27.19 4.43
CA VAL A 56 11.57 -26.98 3.79
C VAL A 56 12.29 -28.33 3.81
N SER A 57 12.76 -28.80 2.64
CA SER A 57 13.61 -29.97 2.49
C SER A 57 15.06 -29.62 2.86
N GLY A 58 15.86 -30.63 3.25
CA GLY A 58 17.27 -30.39 3.63
C GLY A 58 18.18 -29.83 2.52
N ASP A 59 17.73 -29.92 1.26
CA ASP A 59 18.45 -29.42 0.08
C ASP A 59 17.96 -28.04 -0.37
N ASP A 60 16.96 -27.43 0.31
CA ASP A 60 16.40 -26.12 -0.05
C ASP A 60 17.23 -25.00 0.57
N GLU A 61 17.56 -23.99 -0.21
CA GLU A 61 18.20 -22.77 0.26
C GLU A 61 17.14 -21.73 0.69
N ILE A 62 17.25 -21.24 1.91
CA ILE A 62 16.37 -20.22 2.44
C ILE A 62 16.99 -18.84 2.19
N ILE A 63 16.41 -18.08 1.28
CA ILE A 63 16.82 -16.70 0.98
C ILE A 63 15.83 -15.72 1.60
N GLU A 64 16.30 -14.87 2.50
CA GLU A 64 15.47 -13.83 3.09
C GLU A 64 15.19 -12.70 2.11
N MET A 65 13.92 -12.31 2.03
CA MET A 65 13.49 -11.16 1.24
C MET A 65 13.99 -9.85 1.86
N THR A 66 14.38 -8.91 1.02
CA THR A 66 14.69 -7.54 1.45
C THR A 66 13.45 -6.88 2.08
N ARG A 67 13.66 -5.82 2.87
CA ARG A 67 12.55 -5.06 3.47
C ARG A 67 11.56 -4.55 2.42
N MET A 68 12.07 -4.04 1.28
CA MET A 68 11.24 -3.60 0.16
C MET A 68 10.48 -4.77 -0.47
N GLY A 69 11.13 -5.91 -0.69
CA GLY A 69 10.49 -7.11 -1.21
C GLY A 69 9.33 -7.59 -0.32
N LYS A 70 9.52 -7.59 1.01
CA LYS A 70 8.46 -7.94 1.99
C LYS A 70 7.27 -6.99 1.89
N LEU A 71 7.51 -5.67 1.78
CA LEU A 71 6.44 -4.67 1.65
C LEU A 71 5.68 -4.82 0.33
N ILE A 72 6.38 -4.99 -0.79
CA ILE A 72 5.76 -5.18 -2.11
C ILE A 72 4.90 -6.44 -2.10
N ALA A 73 5.43 -7.56 -1.62
CA ALA A 73 4.69 -8.83 -1.54
C ALA A 73 3.41 -8.69 -0.71
N HIS A 74 3.49 -8.00 0.45
CA HIS A 74 2.32 -7.76 1.30
C HIS A 74 1.25 -6.94 0.57
N HIS A 75 1.63 -5.80 -0.03
CA HIS A 75 0.69 -4.95 -0.76
C HIS A 75 0.07 -5.66 -1.98
N MET A 76 0.82 -6.50 -2.67
CA MET A 76 0.27 -7.28 -3.79
C MET A 76 -0.77 -8.30 -3.32
N VAL A 77 -0.50 -9.02 -2.24
CA VAL A 77 -1.46 -9.96 -1.65
C VAL A 77 -2.72 -9.23 -1.17
N ASP A 78 -2.56 -8.12 -0.45
CA ASP A 78 -3.67 -7.31 0.02
C ASP A 78 -4.52 -6.78 -1.15
N SER A 79 -3.88 -6.33 -2.23
CA SER A 79 -4.56 -5.85 -3.43
C SER A 79 -5.46 -6.92 -4.04
N VAL A 80 -4.96 -8.15 -4.18
CA VAL A 80 -5.74 -9.27 -4.74
C VAL A 80 -6.87 -9.69 -3.80
N GLN A 81 -6.66 -9.64 -2.48
CA GLN A 81 -7.68 -10.02 -1.50
C GLN A 81 -8.77 -8.96 -1.33
N THR A 82 -8.44 -7.69 -1.52
CA THR A 82 -9.34 -6.55 -1.31
C THR A 82 -10.13 -6.19 -2.57
N SER A 83 -9.52 -6.34 -3.75
CA SER A 83 -10.09 -5.85 -5.02
C SER A 83 -10.34 -7.00 -5.99
N ALA A 84 -11.52 -7.02 -6.61
CA ALA A 84 -11.81 -7.89 -7.74
C ALA A 84 -11.04 -7.38 -8.97
N HIS A 85 -10.12 -8.21 -9.50
CA HIS A 85 -9.33 -7.87 -10.68
C HIS A 85 -10.06 -8.34 -11.94
N VAL A 86 -10.35 -7.39 -12.83
CA VAL A 86 -10.94 -7.66 -14.15
C VAL A 86 -9.97 -7.18 -15.21
N GLN A 87 -9.74 -7.98 -16.24
CA GLN A 87 -8.85 -7.66 -17.34
C GLN A 87 -9.64 -7.57 -18.64
N SER A 88 -9.27 -6.62 -19.47
CA SER A 88 -9.76 -6.50 -20.84
C SER A 88 -8.58 -6.27 -21.77
N PHE A 89 -8.67 -6.81 -22.99
CA PHE A 89 -7.62 -6.70 -24.00
C PHE A 89 -8.20 -6.03 -25.23
N ILE A 90 -7.45 -5.10 -25.80
CA ILE A 90 -7.78 -4.40 -27.03
C ILE A 90 -6.52 -4.19 -27.86
N GLU A 91 -6.63 -4.31 -29.16
CA GLU A 91 -5.56 -3.98 -30.09
C GLU A 91 -5.86 -2.63 -30.74
N ALA A 92 -4.86 -1.77 -30.84
CA ALA A 92 -4.97 -0.47 -31.47
C ALA A 92 -3.77 -0.22 -32.38
N ASP A 93 -4.05 0.29 -33.61
CA ASP A 93 -3.00 0.71 -34.55
C ASP A 93 -2.37 2.04 -34.08
N VAL A 94 -1.08 1.99 -33.75
CA VAL A 94 -0.28 3.15 -33.33
C VAL A 94 0.70 3.63 -34.42
N THR A 95 0.53 3.22 -35.67
CA THR A 95 1.42 3.57 -36.78
C THR A 95 1.60 5.07 -36.94
N ASN A 96 0.54 5.86 -36.75
CA ASN A 96 0.61 7.32 -36.83
C ASN A 96 1.50 7.92 -35.71
N ILE A 97 1.38 7.41 -34.48
CA ILE A 97 2.20 7.83 -33.32
C ILE A 97 3.67 7.45 -33.58
N TRP A 98 3.90 6.25 -34.10
CA TRP A 98 5.24 5.79 -34.46
C TRP A 98 5.89 6.70 -35.51
N ASN A 99 5.21 7.00 -36.59
CA ASN A 99 5.70 7.85 -37.65
C ASN A 99 5.94 9.29 -37.19
N TRP A 100 5.04 9.83 -36.37
CA TRP A 100 5.21 11.14 -35.76
C TRP A 100 6.47 11.17 -34.87
N ARG A 101 6.62 10.20 -33.97
CA ARG A 101 7.80 10.11 -33.10
C ARG A 101 9.09 10.02 -33.91
N LYS A 102 9.12 9.21 -34.97
CA LYS A 102 10.28 9.06 -35.86
C LYS A 102 10.71 10.41 -36.47
N LYS A 103 9.75 11.27 -36.84
CA LYS A 103 10.03 12.62 -37.36
C LYS A 103 10.58 13.58 -36.34
N VAL A 104 10.16 13.48 -35.06
CA VAL A 104 10.43 14.51 -34.04
C VAL A 104 11.56 14.12 -33.10
N LYS A 105 11.90 12.83 -32.93
CA LYS A 105 12.83 12.33 -31.91
C LYS A 105 14.21 13.01 -31.96
N ASP A 106 14.76 13.26 -33.15
CA ASP A 106 16.10 13.79 -33.31
C ASP A 106 16.16 15.29 -32.96
N SER A 107 15.11 16.04 -33.34
CA SER A 107 14.97 17.45 -32.96
C SER A 107 14.70 17.62 -31.48
N PHE A 108 13.91 16.72 -30.89
CA PHE A 108 13.64 16.67 -29.46
C PHE A 108 14.93 16.40 -28.66
N ALA A 109 15.68 15.34 -29.06
CA ALA A 109 16.93 15.01 -28.39
C ALA A 109 17.97 16.13 -28.45
N LYS A 110 18.05 16.87 -29.56
CA LYS A 110 18.94 18.05 -29.70
C LYS A 110 18.53 19.21 -28.78
N ARG A 111 17.21 19.40 -28.57
CA ARG A 111 16.68 20.50 -27.77
C ARG A 111 16.70 20.20 -26.27
N GLU A 112 16.29 19.00 -25.89
CA GLU A 112 16.08 18.63 -24.46
C GLU A 112 17.21 17.79 -23.88
N GLY A 113 18.11 17.27 -24.72
CA GLY A 113 19.19 16.35 -24.28
C GLY A 113 18.71 14.93 -23.94
N GLU A 114 17.43 14.63 -24.11
CA GLU A 114 16.79 13.39 -23.71
C GLU A 114 16.09 12.68 -24.87
N ASN A 115 15.97 11.35 -24.77
CA ASN A 115 15.31 10.56 -25.80
C ASN A 115 13.78 10.59 -25.63
N LEU A 116 13.05 10.92 -26.70
CA LEU A 116 11.60 10.82 -26.71
C LEU A 116 11.17 9.36 -26.75
N THR A 117 10.58 8.86 -25.66
CA THR A 117 9.99 7.51 -25.56
C THR A 117 8.48 7.54 -25.83
N PHE A 118 7.85 6.37 -25.94
CA PHE A 118 6.38 6.27 -26.08
C PHE A 118 5.66 6.46 -24.75
N THR A 119 6.31 6.20 -23.63
CA THR A 119 5.69 6.22 -22.30
C THR A 119 4.98 7.53 -21.98
N PRO A 120 5.56 8.73 -22.17
CA PRO A 120 4.86 9.99 -21.91
C PRO A 120 3.60 10.18 -22.76
N ILE A 121 3.63 9.72 -24.02
CA ILE A 121 2.49 9.83 -24.95
C ILE A 121 1.32 8.99 -24.43
N PHE A 122 1.58 7.76 -24.01
CA PHE A 122 0.54 6.90 -23.45
C PHE A 122 0.05 7.38 -22.10
N LEU A 123 0.93 7.91 -21.24
CA LEU A 123 0.52 8.50 -19.97
C LEU A 123 -0.41 9.71 -20.17
N GLU A 124 -0.13 10.57 -21.16
CA GLU A 124 -1.02 11.68 -21.51
C GLU A 124 -2.38 11.17 -22.01
N ALA A 125 -2.40 10.13 -22.86
CA ALA A 125 -3.63 9.53 -23.34
C ALA A 125 -4.46 8.93 -22.17
N VAL A 126 -3.82 8.24 -21.23
CA VAL A 126 -4.48 7.72 -20.03
C VAL A 126 -5.03 8.85 -19.17
N ALA A 127 -4.28 9.93 -18.96
CA ALA A 127 -4.75 11.10 -18.19
C ALA A 127 -6.01 11.73 -18.80
N LYS A 128 -6.03 11.85 -20.15
CA LYS A 128 -7.21 12.33 -20.89
C LYS A 128 -8.40 11.39 -20.73
N ALA A 129 -8.19 10.09 -20.87
CA ALA A 129 -9.23 9.09 -20.69
C ALA A 129 -9.82 9.10 -19.26
N LEU A 130 -8.99 9.21 -18.23
CA LEU A 130 -9.45 9.31 -16.84
C LEU A 130 -10.26 10.59 -16.58
N ARG A 131 -9.96 11.69 -17.27
CA ARG A 131 -10.75 12.92 -17.21
C ARG A 131 -12.12 12.73 -17.85
N ASP A 132 -12.19 12.03 -19.00
CA ASP A 132 -13.43 11.78 -19.73
C ASP A 132 -14.28 10.71 -19.02
N PHE A 133 -13.63 9.75 -18.34
CA PHE A 133 -14.27 8.65 -17.60
C PHE A 133 -13.89 8.68 -16.11
N PRO A 134 -14.35 9.65 -15.33
CA PRO A 134 -13.88 9.87 -13.95
C PRO A 134 -14.21 8.72 -12.99
N MET A 135 -15.15 7.85 -13.34
CA MET A 135 -15.46 6.64 -12.54
C MET A 135 -14.35 5.57 -12.63
N MET A 136 -13.37 5.71 -13.51
CA MET A 136 -12.18 4.87 -13.54
C MET A 136 -11.13 5.30 -12.48
N ASN A 137 -11.26 6.51 -11.90
CA ASN A 137 -10.36 7.04 -10.88
C ASN A 137 -11.04 7.07 -9.51
N ILE A 138 -11.38 5.90 -9.01
CA ILE A 138 -12.11 5.72 -7.75
C ILE A 138 -11.37 4.84 -6.76
N SER A 139 -11.80 4.86 -5.52
CA SER A 139 -11.48 3.87 -4.49
C SER A 139 -12.77 3.42 -3.82
N VAL A 140 -12.78 2.22 -3.28
CA VAL A 140 -13.89 1.67 -2.50
C VAL A 140 -13.47 1.61 -1.04
N ASP A 141 -14.35 2.07 -0.15
CA ASP A 141 -14.17 2.03 1.30
C ASP A 141 -15.48 1.52 1.92
N GLY A 142 -15.53 0.22 2.24
CA GLY A 142 -16.75 -0.47 2.62
C GLY A 142 -17.83 -0.33 1.53
N ASP A 143 -18.96 0.27 1.88
CA ASP A 143 -20.11 0.50 0.97
C ASP A 143 -20.03 1.86 0.25
N ARG A 144 -18.91 2.57 0.33
CA ARG A 144 -18.74 3.91 -0.24
C ARG A 144 -17.78 3.92 -1.40
N ILE A 145 -18.14 4.65 -2.47
CA ILE A 145 -17.28 4.93 -3.60
C ILE A 145 -16.68 6.33 -3.44
N ILE A 146 -15.37 6.43 -3.42
CA ILE A 146 -14.62 7.68 -3.33
C ILE A 146 -14.11 8.03 -4.72
N LYS A 147 -14.74 9.00 -5.39
CA LYS A 147 -14.28 9.52 -6.68
C LYS A 147 -13.13 10.51 -6.45
N ARG A 148 -11.95 10.18 -6.94
CA ARG A 148 -10.76 11.02 -6.81
C ARG A 148 -10.83 12.19 -7.78
N LYS A 149 -10.55 13.41 -7.27
CA LYS A 149 -10.55 14.64 -8.09
C LYS A 149 -9.25 14.81 -8.88
N HIS A 150 -8.12 14.45 -8.25
CA HIS A 150 -6.80 14.58 -8.87
C HIS A 150 -6.44 13.31 -9.64
N ILE A 151 -5.90 13.49 -10.83
CA ILE A 151 -5.39 12.42 -11.67
C ILE A 151 -3.88 12.33 -11.42
N ASN A 152 -3.47 11.33 -10.67
CA ASN A 152 -2.08 11.08 -10.33
C ASN A 152 -1.66 9.75 -10.98
N LEU A 153 -0.71 9.80 -11.91
CA LEU A 153 -0.25 8.62 -12.64
C LEU A 153 1.09 8.14 -12.07
N GLY A 154 1.10 6.94 -11.51
CA GLY A 154 2.32 6.28 -11.08
C GLY A 154 2.96 5.50 -12.23
N MET A 155 4.26 5.68 -12.41
CA MET A 155 5.05 4.90 -13.37
C MET A 155 6.05 4.03 -12.62
N ALA A 156 5.90 2.70 -12.75
CA ALA A 156 6.85 1.79 -12.14
C ALA A 156 8.16 1.78 -12.94
N ALA A 157 9.27 2.06 -12.28
CA ALA A 157 10.61 2.04 -12.84
C ALA A 157 11.51 1.12 -12.01
N ALA A 158 12.11 0.13 -12.70
CA ALA A 158 13.09 -0.76 -12.07
C ALA A 158 14.45 -0.05 -11.96
N LEU A 159 15.07 -0.17 -10.80
CA LEU A 159 16.42 0.30 -10.54
C LEU A 159 17.44 -0.82 -10.86
N PRO A 160 18.72 -0.45 -11.14
CA PRO A 160 19.76 -1.44 -11.43
C PRO A 160 20.04 -2.44 -10.31
N ASP A 161 19.69 -2.09 -9.07
CA ASP A 161 19.83 -2.91 -7.87
C ASP A 161 18.66 -3.90 -7.66
N GLY A 162 17.75 -4.00 -8.62
CA GLY A 162 16.55 -4.86 -8.54
C GLY A 162 15.40 -4.28 -7.72
N ASN A 163 15.55 -3.09 -7.14
CA ASN A 163 14.47 -2.40 -6.47
C ASN A 163 13.53 -1.72 -7.49
N LEU A 164 12.32 -1.43 -7.05
CA LEU A 164 11.29 -0.74 -7.83
C LEU A 164 10.97 0.60 -7.18
N ILE A 165 10.93 1.66 -7.98
CA ILE A 165 10.39 2.95 -7.57
C ILE A 165 9.14 3.28 -8.40
N VAL A 166 8.23 4.04 -7.82
CA VAL A 166 7.00 4.47 -8.49
C VAL A 166 6.88 6.00 -8.39
N PRO A 167 7.61 6.75 -9.22
CA PRO A 167 7.41 8.20 -9.31
C PRO A 167 5.97 8.50 -9.76
N VAL A 168 5.40 9.56 -9.18
CA VAL A 168 4.03 9.99 -9.47
C VAL A 168 4.03 11.30 -10.22
N ILE A 169 3.40 11.29 -11.39
CA ILE A 169 3.15 12.47 -12.23
C ILE A 169 1.79 13.05 -11.79
N LYS A 170 1.78 14.33 -11.47
CA LYS A 170 0.60 15.07 -11.00
C LYS A 170 0.08 15.99 -12.08
#